data_c228b7c9f820c0f121282ad356787061
#
_entry.id   c228b7c9f820c0f121282ad356787061
#
_cell.length_a   1.000
_cell.length_b   1.000
_cell.length_c   1.000
_cell.angle_alpha   90.00
_cell.angle_beta   90.00
_cell.angle_gamma   90.00
#
_symmetry.space_group_name_H-M   'P 1'
#
loop_
_entity.id
_entity.type
_entity.pdbx_description
1 polymer ?
#
loop_
_entity_poly.entity_id
_entity_poly.type
_entity_poly.pdbx_seq_one_letter_code
_entity_poly.pdbx_strand_id
1 'polypeptide(L)'
;MNPKHTVLITGGAGYIGAMLIDIFSKREDVASIVAVDKEPLPDFIKDVPKLTYIIANTSDNTWQKSVAVANPDIVIHTAWQIREMYGEKSLQWKWNIGGSDAVFDFAFSTPSVKKLIYFSTVASYGAYPSNTIEHRFTEEEPFRKVDYLYAEEKRISEEHLKEKYEKAKKAGSKVQVAIIRPAAITGPRGRYMRIRFGLQATLSGQLKNSKSFFHRLISAMVSFVPVTPKWCRQFIHEDDIADIVALLAFEPLKSGYDVFNVCPPGDVVRGKDMAEAVHKHTISIHPYLIRPVFFVMWNISLGKVPTSRGGWKSYSYPIVVDGSKLTKIYNYQYKWQSKDAFVKKEGRYAKYVK
;
A
#
# COMPACT_ATOMS: atom_id res chain seq x y z
N MET A 1 1.96 33.39 11.54
CA MET A 1 2.00 32.43 10.41
C MET A 1 2.21 31.06 11.01
N ASN A 2 1.38 30.09 10.66
CA ASN A 2 1.63 28.70 11.07
C ASN A 2 2.99 28.24 10.51
N PRO A 3 3.79 27.49 11.29
CA PRO A 3 5.05 26.96 10.79
C PRO A 3 4.80 26.05 9.58
N LYS A 4 5.56 26.30 8.51
CA LYS A 4 5.44 25.48 7.31
C LYS A 4 6.23 24.19 7.47
N HIS A 5 5.69 23.09 6.99
CA HIS A 5 6.28 21.75 7.10
C HIS A 5 7.26 21.43 5.96
N THR A 6 8.31 20.70 6.29
CA THR A 6 9.18 20.02 5.33
C THR A 6 8.94 18.52 5.42
N VAL A 7 8.47 17.92 4.33
CA VAL A 7 8.03 16.52 4.31
C VAL A 7 9.03 15.66 3.55
N LEU A 8 9.55 14.62 4.21
CA LEU A 8 10.27 13.53 3.55
C LEU A 8 9.28 12.44 3.10
N ILE A 9 9.31 12.06 1.83
CA ILE A 9 8.52 10.94 1.29
C ILE A 9 9.47 9.94 0.67
N THR A 10 9.59 8.75 1.25
CA THR A 10 10.30 7.64 0.59
C THR A 10 9.33 6.82 -0.26
N GLY A 11 9.80 6.29 -1.37
CA GLY A 11 8.93 5.68 -2.38
C GLY A 11 8.23 6.71 -3.26
N GLY A 12 8.92 7.84 -3.55
CA GLY A 12 8.38 8.99 -4.28
C GLY A 12 7.92 8.69 -5.70
N ALA A 13 8.54 7.73 -6.39
CA ALA A 13 8.08 7.26 -7.71
C ALA A 13 6.92 6.26 -7.62
N GLY A 14 6.66 5.74 -6.41
CA GLY A 14 5.62 4.77 -6.16
C GLY A 14 4.21 5.33 -6.34
N TYR A 15 3.21 4.41 -6.35
CA TYR A 15 1.79 4.78 -6.51
C TYR A 15 1.34 5.80 -5.47
N ILE A 16 1.61 5.54 -4.20
CA ILE A 16 1.20 6.41 -3.10
C ILE A 16 2.14 7.62 -3.00
N GLY A 17 3.46 7.41 -3.00
CA GLY A 17 4.42 8.51 -2.85
C GLY A 17 4.24 9.61 -3.88
N ALA A 18 4.10 9.25 -5.16
CA ALA A 18 3.89 10.21 -6.22
C ALA A 18 2.55 10.97 -6.11
N MET A 19 1.51 10.31 -5.62
CA MET A 19 0.22 10.94 -5.33
C MET A 19 0.33 11.94 -4.17
N LEU A 20 1.03 11.58 -3.10
CA LEU A 20 1.25 12.48 -1.97
C LEU A 20 2.08 13.70 -2.36
N ILE A 21 3.10 13.53 -3.20
CA ILE A 21 3.89 14.64 -3.76
C ILE A 21 2.97 15.61 -4.51
N ASP A 22 2.13 15.12 -5.42
CA ASP A 22 1.19 15.95 -6.18
C ASP A 22 0.23 16.74 -5.26
N ILE A 23 -0.30 16.09 -4.24
CA ILE A 23 -1.28 16.70 -3.33
C ILE A 23 -0.62 17.69 -2.36
N PHE A 24 0.51 17.30 -1.76
CA PHE A 24 1.17 18.10 -0.73
C PHE A 24 1.86 19.34 -1.29
N SER A 25 2.34 19.29 -2.53
CA SER A 25 2.93 20.46 -3.18
C SER A 25 1.96 21.65 -3.31
N LYS A 26 0.65 21.38 -3.33
CA LYS A 26 -0.42 22.37 -3.45
C LYS A 26 -0.85 22.96 -2.11
N ARG A 27 -0.36 22.42 -1.00
CA ARG A 27 -0.71 22.90 0.34
C ARG A 27 0.12 24.15 0.70
N GLU A 28 -0.52 25.11 1.33
CA GLU A 28 0.14 26.33 1.79
C GLU A 28 1.01 26.10 3.03
N ASP A 29 0.64 25.14 3.87
CA ASP A 29 1.36 24.74 5.08
C ASP A 29 2.57 23.80 4.80
N VAL A 30 2.83 23.45 3.53
CA VAL A 30 4.02 22.72 3.10
C VAL A 30 5.00 23.68 2.44
N ALA A 31 6.19 23.82 3.02
CA ALA A 31 7.28 24.61 2.48
C ALA A 31 8.08 23.85 1.42
N SER A 32 8.39 22.58 1.71
CA SER A 32 9.29 21.76 0.91
C SER A 32 8.92 20.28 1.01
N ILE A 33 9.16 19.55 -0.06
CA ILE A 33 9.02 18.09 -0.14
C ILE A 33 10.36 17.53 -0.61
N VAL A 34 10.93 16.62 0.16
CA VAL A 34 12.07 15.83 -0.27
C VAL A 34 11.57 14.41 -0.55
N ALA A 35 11.79 13.92 -1.75
CA ALA A 35 11.36 12.57 -2.11
C ALA A 35 12.56 11.70 -2.46
N VAL A 36 12.55 10.46 -1.96
CA VAL A 36 13.61 9.47 -2.19
C VAL A 36 13.00 8.24 -2.83
N ASP A 37 13.54 7.80 -3.95
CA ASP A 37 13.19 6.53 -4.60
C ASP A 37 14.37 6.01 -5.43
N LYS A 38 14.46 4.71 -5.63
CA LYS A 38 15.43 4.10 -6.54
C LYS A 38 15.07 4.24 -8.01
N GLU A 39 13.81 4.48 -8.30
CA GLU A 39 13.29 4.69 -9.66
C GLU A 39 13.32 6.18 -10.02
N PRO A 40 13.39 6.50 -11.33
CA PRO A 40 13.33 7.89 -11.78
C PRO A 40 11.98 8.55 -11.48
N LEU A 41 11.98 9.87 -11.39
CA LEU A 41 10.79 10.66 -11.14
C LEU A 41 9.74 10.47 -12.26
N PRO A 42 8.49 10.10 -11.92
CA PRO A 42 7.41 9.96 -12.90
C PRO A 42 7.07 11.27 -13.60
N ASP A 43 6.78 11.21 -14.91
CA ASP A 43 6.52 12.39 -15.73
C ASP A 43 5.42 13.31 -15.18
N PHE A 44 4.36 12.76 -14.61
CA PHE A 44 3.22 13.55 -14.14
C PHE A 44 3.50 14.42 -12.90
N ILE A 45 4.66 14.25 -12.25
CA ILE A 45 5.11 15.05 -11.11
C ILE A 45 6.48 15.71 -11.34
N LYS A 46 6.99 15.74 -12.57
CA LYS A 46 8.30 16.35 -12.88
C LYS A 46 8.35 17.84 -12.57
N ASP A 47 7.27 18.55 -12.85
CA ASP A 47 7.19 20.00 -12.70
C ASP A 47 6.44 20.44 -11.43
N VAL A 48 6.38 19.55 -10.43
CA VAL A 48 5.71 19.85 -9.17
C VAL A 48 6.56 20.82 -8.34
N PRO A 49 5.99 21.95 -7.91
CA PRO A 49 6.73 22.92 -7.11
C PRO A 49 7.11 22.36 -5.72
N LYS A 50 8.13 22.93 -5.09
CA LYS A 50 8.62 22.58 -3.75
C LYS A 50 9.25 21.19 -3.65
N LEU A 51 9.44 20.45 -4.76
CA LEU A 51 9.98 19.09 -4.78
C LEU A 51 11.50 19.10 -4.99
N THR A 52 12.21 18.45 -4.09
CA THR A 52 13.59 17.96 -4.28
C THR A 52 13.53 16.45 -4.40
N TYR A 53 14.02 15.89 -5.50
CA TYR A 53 13.99 14.44 -5.75
C TYR A 53 15.40 13.85 -5.70
N ILE A 54 15.57 12.77 -4.94
CA ILE A 54 16.83 12.06 -4.76
C ILE A 54 16.66 10.63 -5.26
N ILE A 55 17.46 10.25 -6.26
CA ILE A 55 17.49 8.87 -6.76
C ILE A 55 18.42 8.06 -5.86
N ALA A 56 17.86 7.26 -4.96
CA ALA A 56 18.58 6.37 -4.08
C ALA A 56 17.69 5.23 -3.57
N ASN A 57 18.29 4.09 -3.24
CA ASN A 57 17.59 3.05 -2.51
C ASN A 57 17.63 3.38 -1.01
N THR A 58 16.49 3.23 -0.31
CA THR A 58 16.42 3.49 1.13
C THR A 58 17.33 2.57 1.96
N SER A 59 17.70 1.41 1.43
CA SER A 59 18.66 0.50 2.08
C SER A 59 20.13 0.95 1.96
N ASP A 60 20.40 1.99 1.18
CA ASP A 60 21.73 2.57 1.02
C ASP A 60 21.78 3.88 1.83
N ASN A 61 22.76 4.04 2.70
CA ASN A 61 22.83 5.21 3.60
C ASN A 61 23.22 6.53 2.91
N THR A 62 23.29 6.56 1.58
CA THR A 62 23.75 7.72 0.81
C THR A 62 22.77 8.90 0.80
N TRP A 63 21.47 8.64 0.92
CA TRP A 63 20.42 9.66 0.88
C TRP A 63 20.28 10.49 2.17
N GLN A 64 20.64 9.91 3.31
CA GLN A 64 20.36 10.48 4.64
C GLN A 64 20.98 11.85 4.84
N LYS A 65 22.25 12.03 4.45
CA LYS A 65 22.94 13.32 4.58
C LYS A 65 22.26 14.43 3.75
N SER A 66 21.90 14.12 2.51
CA SER A 66 21.23 15.08 1.63
C SER A 66 19.86 15.48 2.14
N VAL A 67 19.11 14.52 2.71
CA VAL A 67 17.78 14.76 3.29
C VAL A 67 17.89 15.55 4.59
N ALA A 68 18.88 15.28 5.44
CA ALA A 68 19.07 15.95 6.72
C ALA A 68 19.26 17.47 6.56
N VAL A 69 19.90 17.93 5.49
CA VAL A 69 20.09 19.37 5.19
C VAL A 69 18.74 20.10 5.03
N ALA A 70 17.72 19.41 4.52
CA ALA A 70 16.39 19.99 4.37
C ALA A 70 15.61 20.09 5.70
N ASN A 71 16.11 19.51 6.79
CA ASN A 71 15.48 19.50 8.11
C ASN A 71 14.01 19.06 8.09
N PRO A 72 13.68 17.86 7.58
CA PRO A 72 12.30 17.41 7.53
C PRO A 72 11.73 17.24 8.94
N ASP A 73 10.49 17.69 9.14
CA ASP A 73 9.75 17.50 10.39
C ASP A 73 8.70 16.39 10.30
N ILE A 74 8.36 15.96 9.08
CA ILE A 74 7.45 14.85 8.81
C ILE A 74 8.14 13.84 7.88
N VAL A 75 8.13 12.57 8.26
CA VAL A 75 8.63 11.45 7.45
C VAL A 75 7.48 10.54 7.09
N ILE A 76 7.30 10.26 5.79
CA ILE A 76 6.29 9.33 5.28
C ILE A 76 7.00 8.22 4.52
N HIS A 77 6.93 7.01 5.05
CA HIS A 77 7.61 5.87 4.48
C HIS A 77 6.66 5.00 3.68
N THR A 78 6.72 5.13 2.34
CA THR A 78 5.93 4.34 1.37
C THR A 78 6.78 3.45 0.48
N ALA A 79 8.12 3.56 0.53
CA ALA A 79 9.02 2.75 -0.26
C ALA A 79 8.87 1.26 0.10
N TRP A 80 8.56 0.43 -0.90
CA TRP A 80 8.41 -1.01 -0.71
C TRP A 80 8.43 -1.78 -2.02
N GLN A 81 9.18 -2.87 -2.06
CA GLN A 81 9.10 -3.87 -3.12
C GLN A 81 7.95 -4.84 -2.81
N ILE A 82 6.75 -4.56 -3.37
CA ILE A 82 5.51 -5.32 -3.06
C ILE A 82 5.54 -6.72 -3.69
N ARG A 83 5.98 -6.83 -4.95
CA ARG A 83 6.01 -8.10 -5.67
C ARG A 83 7.25 -8.87 -5.30
N GLU A 84 7.07 -10.15 -4.94
CA GLU A 84 8.19 -11.03 -4.66
C GLU A 84 9.12 -11.09 -5.89
N MET A 85 10.41 -10.95 -5.65
CA MET A 85 11.45 -11.03 -6.68
C MET A 85 11.86 -12.49 -6.84
N TYR A 86 11.69 -13.04 -8.05
CA TYR A 86 12.02 -14.43 -8.33
C TYR A 86 13.52 -14.69 -8.16
N GLY A 87 13.87 -15.61 -7.25
CA GLY A 87 15.28 -15.92 -6.97
C GLY A 87 16.02 -14.91 -6.07
N GLU A 88 15.46 -13.72 -5.82
CA GLU A 88 16.17 -12.58 -5.22
C GLU A 88 15.62 -12.20 -3.83
N LYS A 89 15.27 -13.19 -3.00
CA LYS A 89 14.67 -12.93 -1.67
C LYS A 89 15.58 -12.13 -0.75
N SER A 90 16.89 -12.39 -0.75
CA SER A 90 17.84 -11.66 0.09
C SER A 90 17.95 -10.20 -0.30
N LEU A 91 17.91 -9.92 -1.61
CA LEU A 91 17.91 -8.55 -2.12
C LEU A 91 16.61 -7.83 -1.76
N GLN A 92 15.47 -8.50 -1.92
CA GLN A 92 14.18 -7.96 -1.51
C GLN A 92 14.14 -7.66 -0.01
N TRP A 93 14.65 -8.58 0.82
CA TRP A 93 14.77 -8.39 2.25
C TRP A 93 15.63 -7.15 2.60
N LYS A 94 16.80 -7.02 1.96
CA LYS A 94 17.65 -5.84 2.13
C LYS A 94 16.89 -4.56 1.80
N TRP A 95 16.16 -4.52 0.68
CA TRP A 95 15.41 -3.34 0.29
C TRP A 95 14.24 -3.04 1.21
N ASN A 96 13.45 -4.05 1.57
CA ASN A 96 12.24 -3.85 2.36
C ASN A 96 12.55 -3.67 3.85
N ILE A 97 13.23 -4.61 4.47
CA ILE A 97 13.52 -4.56 5.91
C ILE A 97 14.67 -3.61 6.20
N GLY A 98 15.82 -3.79 5.55
CA GLY A 98 16.97 -2.91 5.75
C GLY A 98 16.68 -1.46 5.37
N GLY A 99 15.95 -1.24 4.27
CA GLY A 99 15.51 0.09 3.85
C GLY A 99 14.55 0.74 4.83
N SER A 100 13.60 -0.02 5.38
CA SER A 100 12.69 0.49 6.42
C SER A 100 13.42 0.80 7.71
N ASP A 101 14.32 -0.08 8.15
CA ASP A 101 15.15 0.15 9.33
C ASP A 101 15.96 1.44 9.21
N ALA A 102 16.58 1.68 8.03
CA ALA A 102 17.34 2.92 7.77
C ALA A 102 16.46 4.18 7.83
N VAL A 103 15.21 4.11 7.35
CA VAL A 103 14.25 5.22 7.44
C VAL A 103 13.79 5.45 8.88
N PHE A 104 13.54 4.39 9.64
CA PHE A 104 13.16 4.51 11.05
C PHE A 104 14.30 5.09 11.89
N ASP A 105 15.54 4.62 11.70
CA ASP A 105 16.71 5.15 12.38
C ASP A 105 16.94 6.62 12.04
N PHE A 106 16.80 7.02 10.78
CA PHE A 106 16.83 8.42 10.37
C PHE A 106 15.77 9.25 11.10
N ALA A 107 14.52 8.76 11.13
CA ALA A 107 13.43 9.50 11.78
C ALA A 107 13.67 9.71 13.28
N PHE A 108 14.17 8.71 13.99
CA PHE A 108 14.42 8.82 15.43
C PHE A 108 15.72 9.51 15.80
N SER A 109 16.71 9.58 14.90
CA SER A 109 17.99 10.24 15.14
C SER A 109 18.06 11.69 14.65
N THR A 110 17.12 12.11 13.79
CA THR A 110 17.11 13.47 13.22
C THR A 110 16.31 14.42 14.11
N PRO A 111 16.94 15.45 14.72
CA PRO A 111 16.29 16.31 15.72
C PRO A 111 15.08 17.10 15.20
N SER A 112 15.03 17.41 13.90
CA SER A 112 13.91 18.12 13.28
C SER A 112 12.65 17.28 13.14
N VAL A 113 12.78 15.93 13.06
CA VAL A 113 11.65 15.03 12.85
C VAL A 113 10.74 14.99 14.07
N LYS A 114 9.49 15.27 13.86
CA LYS A 114 8.42 15.24 14.86
C LYS A 114 7.44 14.09 14.63
N LYS A 115 7.32 13.62 13.38
CA LYS A 115 6.33 12.64 13.00
C LYS A 115 6.85 11.64 11.96
N LEU A 116 6.55 10.36 12.17
CA LEU A 116 6.80 9.27 11.24
C LEU A 116 5.47 8.58 10.89
N ILE A 117 5.14 8.54 9.61
CA ILE A 117 4.00 7.78 9.08
C ILE A 117 4.54 6.58 8.30
N TYR A 118 4.15 5.39 8.71
CA TYR A 118 4.57 4.14 8.07
C TYR A 118 3.41 3.42 7.41
N PHE A 119 3.60 3.03 6.14
CA PHE A 119 2.65 2.20 5.41
C PHE A 119 2.90 0.72 5.67
N SER A 120 2.07 0.11 6.48
CA SER A 120 1.94 -1.32 6.69
C SER A 120 0.85 -1.91 5.77
N THR A 121 0.16 -2.96 6.18
CA THR A 121 -0.90 -3.61 5.40
C THR A 121 -1.80 -4.49 6.24
N VAL A 122 -3.09 -4.57 5.90
CA VAL A 122 -3.99 -5.57 6.50
C VAL A 122 -3.62 -7.01 6.12
N ALA A 123 -2.83 -7.23 5.07
CA ALA A 123 -2.42 -8.56 4.64
C ALA A 123 -1.64 -9.33 5.73
N SER A 124 -0.98 -8.61 6.65
CA SER A 124 -0.19 -9.18 7.75
C SER A 124 -1.04 -9.84 8.85
N TYR A 125 -2.35 -9.61 8.89
CA TYR A 125 -3.25 -10.43 9.73
C TYR A 125 -3.29 -11.91 9.26
N GLY A 126 -2.91 -12.18 8.03
CA GLY A 126 -2.77 -13.52 7.46
C GLY A 126 -4.07 -14.14 6.97
N ALA A 127 -4.03 -14.68 5.75
CA ALA A 127 -5.15 -15.38 5.14
C ALA A 127 -5.11 -16.87 5.53
N TYR A 128 -6.04 -17.30 6.35
CA TYR A 128 -6.16 -18.68 6.82
C TYR A 128 -7.54 -19.28 6.50
N PRO A 129 -7.64 -20.61 6.36
CA PRO A 129 -8.93 -21.29 6.16
C PRO A 129 -9.97 -21.00 7.24
N SER A 130 -9.50 -20.74 8.48
CA SER A 130 -10.34 -20.39 9.64
C SER A 130 -10.93 -18.98 9.59
N ASN A 131 -10.39 -18.10 8.73
CA ASN A 131 -10.92 -16.75 8.63
C ASN A 131 -12.34 -16.77 8.05
N THR A 132 -13.17 -15.87 8.55
CA THR A 132 -14.53 -15.65 8.06
C THR A 132 -14.72 -14.18 7.64
N ILE A 133 -15.84 -13.89 6.97
CA ILE A 133 -16.17 -12.52 6.55
C ILE A 133 -16.72 -11.72 7.75
N GLU A 134 -17.30 -12.41 8.71
CA GLU A 134 -17.91 -11.84 9.90
C GLU A 134 -16.87 -11.38 10.92
N HIS A 135 -15.74 -12.08 11.01
CA HIS A 135 -14.64 -11.68 11.88
C HIS A 135 -13.86 -10.52 11.24
N ARG A 136 -13.91 -9.37 11.90
CA ARG A 136 -13.21 -8.15 11.48
C ARG A 136 -12.03 -7.90 12.41
N PHE A 137 -10.82 -8.10 11.90
CA PHE A 137 -9.60 -7.85 12.67
C PHE A 137 -9.53 -6.40 13.11
N THR A 138 -9.24 -6.19 14.39
CA THR A 138 -8.97 -4.86 14.96
C THR A 138 -7.47 -4.62 15.09
N GLU A 139 -7.07 -3.39 15.41
CA GLU A 139 -5.66 -3.02 15.55
C GLU A 139 -4.98 -3.67 16.78
N GLU A 140 -5.77 -4.09 17.75
CA GLU A 140 -5.32 -4.77 18.98
C GLU A 140 -4.96 -6.24 18.72
N GLU A 141 -5.49 -6.83 17.64
CA GLU A 141 -5.18 -8.22 17.31
C GLU A 141 -3.78 -8.34 16.68
N PRO A 142 -2.98 -9.32 17.15
CA PRO A 142 -1.62 -9.49 16.65
C PRO A 142 -1.61 -10.00 15.20
N PHE A 143 -0.61 -9.59 14.47
CA PHE A 143 -0.30 -10.21 13.20
C PHE A 143 0.11 -11.68 13.37
N ARG A 144 -0.15 -12.48 12.34
CA ARG A 144 0.18 -13.91 12.31
C ARG A 144 1.31 -14.17 11.33
N LYS A 145 2.16 -15.15 11.62
CA LYS A 145 3.21 -15.61 10.69
C LYS A 145 2.58 -16.19 9.42
N VAL A 146 3.05 -15.77 8.26
CA VAL A 146 2.46 -16.18 6.97
C VAL A 146 3.52 -16.54 5.94
N ASP A 147 3.13 -17.40 4.96
CA ASP A 147 4.02 -17.79 3.86
C ASP A 147 4.09 -16.72 2.75
N TYR A 148 3.19 -15.76 2.75
CA TYR A 148 3.15 -14.68 1.76
C TYR A 148 4.20 -13.62 2.12
N LEU A 149 5.30 -13.61 1.39
CA LEU A 149 6.50 -12.84 1.71
C LEU A 149 6.21 -11.35 1.98
N TYR A 150 5.41 -10.70 1.13
CA TYR A 150 5.02 -9.31 1.33
C TYR A 150 4.39 -9.04 2.71
N ALA A 151 3.46 -9.90 3.12
CA ALA A 151 2.76 -9.75 4.39
C ALA A 151 3.68 -10.07 5.58
N GLU A 152 4.56 -11.05 5.43
CA GLU A 152 5.53 -11.43 6.46
C GLU A 152 6.59 -10.34 6.66
N GLU A 153 7.14 -9.80 5.58
CA GLU A 153 8.09 -8.68 5.66
C GLU A 153 7.46 -7.43 6.30
N LYS A 154 6.19 -7.12 5.97
CA LYS A 154 5.46 -6.00 6.60
C LYS A 154 5.25 -6.22 8.10
N ARG A 155 4.93 -7.45 8.51
CA ARG A 155 4.82 -7.82 9.92
C ARG A 155 6.14 -7.55 10.67
N ILE A 156 7.24 -8.06 10.13
CA ILE A 156 8.58 -7.91 10.73
C ILE A 156 9.00 -6.44 10.79
N SER A 157 8.78 -5.69 9.71
CA SER A 157 9.11 -4.27 9.70
C SER A 157 8.30 -3.47 10.73
N GLU A 158 7.03 -3.83 10.96
CA GLU A 158 6.21 -3.19 11.99
C GLU A 158 6.69 -3.54 13.41
N GLU A 159 7.16 -4.77 13.64
CA GLU A 159 7.79 -5.19 14.89
C GLU A 159 9.09 -4.40 15.14
N HIS A 160 9.97 -4.29 14.13
CA HIS A 160 11.20 -3.48 14.23
C HIS A 160 10.88 -2.01 14.53
N LEU A 161 9.86 -1.43 13.87
CA LEU A 161 9.44 -0.06 14.15
C LEU A 161 9.01 0.11 15.60
N LYS A 162 8.24 -0.85 16.14
CA LYS A 162 7.79 -0.83 17.54
C LYS A 162 8.97 -0.85 18.51
N GLU A 163 9.93 -1.77 18.29
CA GLU A 163 11.13 -1.87 19.12
C GLU A 163 11.98 -0.59 19.08
N LYS A 164 12.21 -0.04 17.88
CA LYS A 164 12.97 1.21 17.68
C LYS A 164 12.26 2.40 18.35
N TYR A 165 10.94 2.49 18.21
CA TYR A 165 10.14 3.52 18.87
C TYR A 165 10.29 3.45 20.40
N GLU A 166 10.12 2.28 21.01
CA GLU A 166 10.24 2.12 22.47
C GLU A 166 11.64 2.46 22.97
N LYS A 167 12.68 2.08 22.20
CA LYS A 167 14.06 2.47 22.49
C LYS A 167 14.27 3.98 22.40
N ALA A 168 13.80 4.61 21.33
CA ALA A 168 13.92 6.05 21.13
C ALA A 168 13.15 6.84 22.20
N LYS A 169 11.94 6.39 22.56
CA LYS A 169 11.12 7.00 23.62
C LYS A 169 11.83 6.96 25.00
N LYS A 170 12.45 5.82 25.35
CA LYS A 170 13.27 5.71 26.56
C LYS A 170 14.46 6.66 26.54
N ALA A 171 15.01 6.97 25.36
CA ALA A 171 16.08 7.94 25.17
C ALA A 171 15.59 9.41 25.08
N GLY A 172 14.30 9.67 25.30
CA GLY A 172 13.73 11.01 25.35
C GLY A 172 13.20 11.53 23.98
N SER A 173 13.14 10.70 22.95
CA SER A 173 12.56 11.11 21.65
C SER A 173 11.09 11.46 21.80
N LYS A 174 10.69 12.55 21.14
CA LYS A 174 9.30 13.03 21.06
C LYS A 174 8.64 12.74 19.72
N VAL A 175 9.30 11.96 18.85
CA VAL A 175 8.75 11.59 17.55
C VAL A 175 7.46 10.78 17.73
N GLN A 176 6.39 11.24 17.13
CA GLN A 176 5.11 10.52 17.09
C GLN A 176 5.09 9.58 15.88
N VAL A 177 4.52 8.41 16.04
CA VAL A 177 4.40 7.39 15.00
C VAL A 177 2.94 7.09 14.69
N ALA A 178 2.58 7.13 13.40
CA ALA A 178 1.31 6.62 12.90
C ALA A 178 1.55 5.49 11.90
N ILE A 179 0.99 4.33 12.16
CA ILE A 179 1.03 3.18 11.26
C ILE A 179 -0.30 3.06 10.53
N ILE A 180 -0.24 3.02 9.21
CA ILE A 180 -1.39 2.87 8.34
C ILE A 180 -1.38 1.43 7.81
N ARG A 181 -2.40 0.65 8.13
CA ARG A 181 -2.65 -0.71 7.60
C ARG A 181 -3.78 -0.65 6.57
N PRO A 182 -3.51 -0.28 5.32
CA PRO A 182 -4.57 -0.14 4.34
C PRO A 182 -5.08 -1.49 3.85
N ALA A 183 -6.38 -1.54 3.54
CA ALA A 183 -6.95 -2.51 2.63
C ALA A 183 -6.39 -2.31 1.21
N ALA A 184 -6.85 -3.10 0.23
CA ALA A 184 -6.36 -2.96 -1.14
C ALA A 184 -6.67 -1.56 -1.70
N ILE A 185 -5.63 -0.76 -1.94
CA ILE A 185 -5.78 0.60 -2.46
C ILE A 185 -6.09 0.53 -3.95
N THR A 186 -7.16 1.20 -4.35
CA THR A 186 -7.60 1.27 -5.74
C THR A 186 -8.21 2.64 -6.06
N GLY A 187 -8.45 2.89 -7.33
CA GLY A 187 -9.01 4.12 -7.84
C GLY A 187 -8.64 4.31 -9.30
N PRO A 188 -9.06 5.41 -9.94
CA PRO A 188 -8.76 5.71 -11.34
C PRO A 188 -7.29 5.56 -11.70
N ARG A 189 -6.40 6.17 -10.93
CA ARG A 189 -4.96 6.10 -11.17
C ARG A 189 -4.41 4.67 -10.98
N GLY A 190 -4.83 3.97 -9.94
CA GLY A 190 -4.41 2.58 -9.68
C GLY A 190 -4.83 1.64 -10.80
N ARG A 191 -6.07 1.74 -11.25
CA ARG A 191 -6.64 0.87 -12.28
C ARG A 191 -6.14 1.15 -13.68
N TYR A 192 -6.05 2.42 -14.08
CA TYR A 192 -5.86 2.83 -15.47
C TYR A 192 -4.45 3.30 -15.80
N MET A 193 -3.68 3.75 -14.83
CA MET A 193 -2.35 4.30 -15.09
C MET A 193 -1.20 3.33 -14.77
N ARG A 194 -1.36 2.44 -13.80
CA ARG A 194 -0.24 1.71 -13.23
C ARG A 194 -0.31 0.19 -13.34
N ILE A 195 -1.49 -0.39 -13.30
CA ILE A 195 -1.63 -1.84 -13.25
C ILE A 195 -1.71 -2.42 -14.65
N ARG A 196 -0.61 -3.01 -15.11
CA ARG A 196 -0.52 -3.67 -16.42
C ARG A 196 -1.05 -5.09 -16.40
N PHE A 197 -1.21 -5.71 -15.23
CA PHE A 197 -1.60 -7.12 -15.08
C PHE A 197 -2.52 -7.33 -13.87
N GLY A 198 -3.34 -8.36 -13.96
CA GLY A 198 -4.27 -8.77 -12.92
C GLY A 198 -5.69 -8.30 -13.15
N LEU A 199 -6.55 -8.57 -12.19
CA LEU A 199 -7.98 -8.30 -12.28
C LEU A 199 -8.30 -6.82 -12.56
N GLN A 200 -7.56 -5.91 -11.97
CA GLN A 200 -7.74 -4.48 -12.19
C GLN A 200 -7.38 -4.03 -13.61
N ALA A 201 -6.35 -4.64 -14.23
CA ALA A 201 -6.05 -4.38 -15.65
C ALA A 201 -7.12 -4.93 -16.59
N THR A 202 -7.74 -6.03 -16.19
CA THR A 202 -8.89 -6.60 -16.92
C THR A 202 -10.11 -5.71 -16.80
N LEU A 203 -10.37 -5.15 -15.62
CA LEU A 203 -11.45 -4.18 -15.39
C LEU A 203 -11.27 -2.92 -16.21
N SER A 204 -10.03 -2.47 -16.42
CA SER A 204 -9.73 -1.28 -17.23
C SER A 204 -9.94 -1.47 -18.74
N GLY A 205 -10.18 -2.70 -19.21
CA GLY A 205 -10.27 -3.00 -20.63
C GLY A 205 -8.94 -2.93 -21.41
N GLN A 206 -7.86 -2.57 -20.76
CA GLN A 206 -6.53 -2.40 -21.38
C GLN A 206 -5.98 -3.66 -22.06
N LEU A 207 -6.46 -4.85 -21.64
CA LEU A 207 -6.00 -6.11 -22.21
C LEU A 207 -6.75 -6.50 -23.50
N LYS A 208 -7.91 -5.93 -23.78
CA LYS A 208 -8.73 -6.28 -24.96
C LYS A 208 -8.04 -5.95 -26.28
N ASN A 209 -7.26 -4.89 -26.32
CA ASN A 209 -6.58 -4.36 -27.51
C ASN A 209 -5.08 -4.67 -27.55
N SER A 210 -4.60 -5.57 -26.70
CA SER A 210 -3.17 -5.92 -26.67
C SER A 210 -2.78 -6.74 -27.92
N LYS A 211 -1.66 -6.37 -28.55
CA LYS A 211 -1.06 -7.15 -29.65
C LYS A 211 -0.40 -8.46 -29.16
N SER A 212 -0.21 -8.63 -27.86
CA SER A 212 0.44 -9.81 -27.27
C SER A 212 -0.52 -11.00 -27.22
N PHE A 213 -0.11 -12.14 -27.77
CA PHE A 213 -0.82 -13.41 -27.67
C PHE A 213 -1.13 -13.79 -26.21
N PHE A 214 -0.17 -13.60 -25.31
CA PHE A 214 -0.33 -13.84 -23.87
C PHE A 214 -1.43 -12.96 -23.24
N HIS A 215 -1.49 -11.70 -23.61
CA HIS A 215 -2.55 -10.80 -23.11
C HIS A 215 -3.93 -11.20 -23.63
N ARG A 216 -4.00 -11.66 -24.89
CA ARG A 216 -5.26 -12.17 -25.49
C ARG A 216 -5.69 -13.47 -24.82
N LEU A 217 -4.76 -14.38 -24.53
CA LEU A 217 -5.02 -15.63 -23.81
C LEU A 217 -5.51 -15.35 -22.39
N ILE A 218 -4.85 -14.44 -21.65
CA ILE A 218 -5.28 -14.00 -20.33
C ILE A 218 -6.66 -13.34 -20.42
N SER A 219 -6.93 -12.52 -21.43
CA SER A 219 -8.25 -11.89 -21.63
C SER A 219 -9.34 -12.93 -21.93
N ALA A 220 -9.02 -14.01 -22.65
CA ALA A 220 -9.95 -15.12 -22.90
C ALA A 220 -10.18 -15.98 -21.64
N MET A 221 -9.12 -16.27 -20.87
CA MET A 221 -9.21 -16.96 -19.58
C MET A 221 -10.02 -16.17 -18.55
N VAL A 222 -10.02 -14.85 -18.63
CA VAL A 222 -10.83 -13.96 -17.80
C VAL A 222 -12.27 -13.85 -18.30
N SER A 223 -12.70 -14.66 -19.29
CA SER A 223 -14.13 -14.82 -19.63
C SER A 223 -14.95 -15.30 -18.45
N PHE A 224 -14.31 -16.02 -17.53
CA PHE A 224 -14.82 -16.36 -16.21
C PHE A 224 -13.89 -15.80 -15.14
N VAL A 225 -14.46 -15.31 -14.05
CA VAL A 225 -13.70 -14.88 -12.90
C VAL A 225 -13.53 -16.06 -11.95
N PRO A 226 -12.34 -16.68 -11.87
CA PRO A 226 -12.09 -17.74 -10.91
C PRO A 226 -12.11 -17.16 -9.50
N VAL A 227 -12.95 -17.70 -8.63
CA VAL A 227 -13.03 -17.31 -7.23
C VAL A 227 -13.05 -18.55 -6.34
N THR A 228 -12.60 -18.41 -5.12
CA THR A 228 -12.78 -19.46 -4.11
C THR A 228 -14.07 -19.20 -3.32
N PRO A 229 -14.66 -20.20 -2.66
CA PRO A 229 -15.92 -20.03 -1.94
C PRO A 229 -15.91 -18.91 -0.90
N LYS A 230 -14.76 -18.70 -0.25
CA LYS A 230 -14.57 -17.64 0.77
C LYS A 230 -13.93 -16.37 0.22
N TRP A 231 -13.77 -16.23 -1.08
CA TRP A 231 -13.13 -15.06 -1.65
C TRP A 231 -13.88 -13.78 -1.34
N CYS A 232 -13.22 -12.85 -0.71
CA CYS A 232 -13.67 -11.47 -0.56
C CYS A 232 -12.48 -10.52 -0.45
N ARG A 233 -12.72 -9.23 -0.67
CA ARG A 233 -11.73 -8.17 -0.50
C ARG A 233 -12.40 -6.93 0.06
N GLN A 234 -11.63 -6.18 0.82
CA GLN A 234 -11.93 -4.80 1.12
C GLN A 234 -11.02 -3.91 0.26
N PHE A 235 -11.58 -2.80 -0.19
CA PHE A 235 -10.86 -1.79 -0.94
C PHE A 235 -10.98 -0.43 -0.26
N ILE A 236 -9.93 0.37 -0.40
CA ILE A 236 -9.95 1.78 -0.05
C ILE A 236 -9.65 2.61 -1.28
N HIS A 237 -10.39 3.69 -1.46
CA HIS A 237 -10.17 4.59 -2.58
C HIS A 237 -8.86 5.40 -2.39
N GLU A 238 -8.15 5.65 -3.49
CA GLU A 238 -6.89 6.40 -3.47
C GLU A 238 -7.05 7.82 -2.90
N ASP A 239 -8.21 8.45 -3.09
CA ASP A 239 -8.50 9.77 -2.51
C ASP A 239 -8.63 9.70 -0.99
N ASP A 240 -9.32 8.69 -0.45
CA ASP A 240 -9.44 8.51 1.00
C ASP A 240 -8.07 8.25 1.63
N ILE A 241 -7.24 7.42 0.99
CA ILE A 241 -5.89 7.16 1.50
C ILE A 241 -5.05 8.45 1.55
N ALA A 242 -5.14 9.30 0.52
CA ALA A 242 -4.43 10.56 0.48
C ALA A 242 -4.90 11.53 1.56
N ASP A 243 -6.22 11.62 1.77
CA ASP A 243 -6.81 12.49 2.80
C ASP A 243 -6.47 11.99 4.21
N ILE A 244 -6.48 10.68 4.45
CA ILE A 244 -6.06 10.08 5.73
C ILE A 244 -4.58 10.35 6.01
N VAL A 245 -3.70 10.21 5.00
CA VAL A 245 -2.28 10.54 5.18
C VAL A 245 -2.11 12.02 5.47
N ALA A 246 -2.82 12.89 4.77
CA ALA A 246 -2.78 14.33 5.05
C ALA A 246 -3.26 14.65 6.47
N LEU A 247 -4.37 14.03 6.90
CA LEU A 247 -4.87 14.18 8.28
C LEU A 247 -3.81 13.78 9.30
N LEU A 248 -3.24 12.59 9.18
CA LEU A 248 -2.23 12.08 10.13
C LEU A 248 -0.90 12.85 10.06
N ALA A 249 -0.55 13.40 8.88
CA ALA A 249 0.66 14.18 8.70
C ALA A 249 0.57 15.57 9.34
N PHE A 250 -0.52 16.28 9.12
CA PHE A 250 -0.60 17.71 9.44
C PHE A 250 -1.40 18.00 10.72
N GLU A 251 -2.34 17.13 11.13
CA GLU A 251 -3.04 17.29 12.39
C GLU A 251 -2.29 16.61 13.55
N PRO A 252 -2.44 17.09 14.80
CA PRO A 252 -1.83 16.44 15.96
C PRO A 252 -2.29 15.00 16.13
N LEU A 253 -1.35 14.07 16.31
CA LEU A 253 -1.70 12.70 16.69
C LEU A 253 -2.20 12.65 18.14
N LYS A 254 -3.19 11.81 18.39
CA LYS A 254 -3.81 11.69 19.73
C LYS A 254 -2.95 10.87 20.70
N SER A 255 -2.01 10.10 20.19
CA SER A 255 -1.01 9.38 20.99
C SER A 255 0.38 9.46 20.39
N GLY A 256 1.38 8.98 21.13
CA GLY A 256 2.76 8.91 20.63
C GLY A 256 2.99 7.78 19.61
N TYR A 257 2.13 6.75 19.62
CA TYR A 257 2.21 5.61 18.72
C TYR A 257 0.80 5.07 18.44
N ASP A 258 0.33 5.28 17.25
CA ASP A 258 -0.99 4.84 16.82
C ASP A 258 -0.93 3.93 15.59
N VAL A 259 -1.83 2.95 15.57
CA VAL A 259 -2.02 2.03 14.45
C VAL A 259 -3.46 2.16 13.96
N PHE A 260 -3.65 2.17 12.65
CA PHE A 260 -4.96 2.31 12.02
C PHE A 260 -5.16 1.28 10.91
N ASN A 261 -6.19 0.45 11.04
CA ASN A 261 -6.73 -0.27 9.90
C ASN A 261 -7.48 0.72 9.01
N VAL A 262 -7.02 0.86 7.76
CA VAL A 262 -7.56 1.87 6.86
C VAL A 262 -8.41 1.22 5.78
N CYS A 263 -9.70 1.21 6.05
CA CYS A 263 -10.73 0.63 5.21
C CYS A 263 -12.08 1.28 5.55
N PRO A 264 -12.92 1.63 4.59
CA PRO A 264 -14.27 2.10 4.91
C PRO A 264 -15.03 1.01 5.68
N PRO A 265 -15.75 1.37 6.75
CA PRO A 265 -16.64 0.45 7.43
C PRO A 265 -17.77 0.04 6.47
N GLY A 266 -18.29 -1.18 6.59
CA GLY A 266 -19.38 -1.64 5.74
C GLY A 266 -19.07 -2.94 4.99
N ASP A 267 -19.67 -3.11 3.83
CA ASP A 267 -19.63 -4.33 3.04
C ASP A 267 -18.27 -4.61 2.40
N VAL A 268 -18.01 -5.90 2.22
CA VAL A 268 -16.85 -6.40 1.46
C VAL A 268 -17.24 -6.63 0.00
N VAL A 269 -16.27 -6.55 -0.90
CA VAL A 269 -16.43 -7.00 -2.30
C VAL A 269 -16.31 -8.52 -2.35
N ARG A 270 -17.35 -9.19 -2.78
CA ARG A 270 -17.39 -10.65 -2.97
C ARG A 270 -17.09 -11.02 -4.42
N GLY A 271 -16.85 -12.31 -4.66
CA GLY A 271 -16.55 -12.80 -6.00
C GLY A 271 -17.62 -12.44 -7.04
N LYS A 272 -18.91 -12.49 -6.66
CA LYS A 272 -20.03 -12.07 -7.51
C LYS A 272 -19.98 -10.59 -7.87
N ASP A 273 -19.71 -9.71 -6.89
CA ASP A 273 -19.62 -8.27 -7.12
C ASP A 273 -18.48 -7.95 -8.11
N MET A 274 -17.37 -8.69 -7.99
CA MET A 274 -16.24 -8.57 -8.90
C MET A 274 -16.59 -9.01 -10.32
N ALA A 275 -17.32 -10.11 -10.47
CA ALA A 275 -17.73 -10.60 -11.78
C ALA A 275 -18.75 -9.68 -12.46
N GLU A 276 -19.72 -9.17 -11.71
CA GLU A 276 -20.69 -8.18 -12.17
C GLU A 276 -20.01 -6.92 -12.71
N ALA A 277 -19.01 -6.41 -11.97
CA ALA A 277 -18.24 -5.21 -12.36
C ALA A 277 -17.50 -5.37 -13.71
N VAL A 278 -17.27 -6.59 -14.17
CA VAL A 278 -16.61 -6.90 -15.46
C VAL A 278 -17.54 -7.55 -16.47
N HIS A 279 -18.84 -7.62 -16.16
CA HIS A 279 -19.85 -8.29 -16.99
C HIS A 279 -19.50 -9.75 -17.30
N LYS A 280 -19.08 -10.51 -16.30
CA LYS A 280 -18.64 -11.90 -16.41
C LYS A 280 -19.30 -12.77 -15.34
N HIS A 281 -19.17 -14.09 -15.51
CA HIS A 281 -19.62 -15.07 -14.52
C HIS A 281 -18.48 -15.54 -13.64
N THR A 282 -18.79 -15.97 -12.41
CA THR A 282 -17.80 -16.60 -11.53
C THR A 282 -17.73 -18.11 -11.77
N ILE A 283 -16.52 -18.66 -11.67
CA ILE A 283 -16.30 -20.10 -11.48
C ILE A 283 -15.72 -20.29 -10.09
N SER A 284 -16.39 -21.11 -9.28
CA SER A 284 -15.88 -21.48 -7.96
C SER A 284 -14.82 -22.56 -8.09
N ILE A 285 -13.61 -22.26 -7.59
CA ILE A 285 -12.47 -23.16 -7.60
C ILE A 285 -12.05 -23.46 -6.16
N HIS A 286 -11.85 -24.73 -5.86
CA HIS A 286 -11.40 -25.12 -4.53
C HIS A 286 -9.97 -24.59 -4.26
N PRO A 287 -9.68 -24.03 -3.08
CA PRO A 287 -8.37 -23.41 -2.77
C PRO A 287 -7.16 -24.32 -3.04
N TYR A 288 -7.28 -25.63 -2.80
CA TYR A 288 -6.20 -26.58 -3.07
C TYR A 288 -5.89 -26.74 -4.56
N LEU A 289 -6.80 -26.41 -5.48
CA LEU A 289 -6.54 -26.39 -6.92
C LEU A 289 -5.83 -25.10 -7.35
N ILE A 290 -6.05 -24.02 -6.63
CA ILE A 290 -5.34 -22.73 -6.86
C ILE A 290 -3.85 -22.86 -6.54
N ARG A 291 -3.50 -23.64 -5.51
CA ARG A 291 -2.12 -23.81 -5.06
C ARG A 291 -1.15 -24.32 -6.14
N PRO A 292 -1.41 -25.46 -6.81
CA PRO A 292 -0.53 -25.94 -7.89
C PRO A 292 -0.51 -24.99 -9.10
N VAL A 293 -1.63 -24.38 -9.44
CA VAL A 293 -1.68 -23.37 -10.52
C VAL A 293 -0.76 -22.18 -10.21
N PHE A 294 -0.80 -21.67 -8.99
CA PHE A 294 0.09 -20.57 -8.56
C PHE A 294 1.55 -21.00 -8.63
N PHE A 295 1.88 -22.20 -8.17
CA PHE A 295 3.25 -22.73 -8.21
C PHE A 295 3.77 -22.86 -9.64
N VAL A 296 2.99 -23.45 -10.53
CA VAL A 296 3.36 -23.65 -11.93
C VAL A 296 3.53 -22.30 -12.64
N MET A 297 2.55 -21.38 -12.49
CA MET A 297 2.61 -20.05 -13.12
C MET A 297 3.79 -19.23 -12.62
N TRP A 298 4.11 -19.30 -11.31
CA TRP A 298 5.25 -18.61 -10.72
C TRP A 298 6.58 -19.05 -11.36
N ASN A 299 6.80 -20.36 -11.48
CA ASN A 299 8.05 -20.91 -11.96
C ASN A 299 8.18 -20.77 -13.50
N ILE A 300 7.13 -21.06 -14.27
CA ILE A 300 7.16 -20.91 -15.73
C ILE A 300 7.35 -19.44 -16.14
N SER A 301 6.72 -18.51 -15.41
CA SER A 301 6.85 -17.09 -15.72
C SER A 301 8.10 -16.43 -15.14
N LEU A 302 8.93 -17.16 -14.39
CA LEU A 302 10.07 -16.61 -13.64
C LEU A 302 9.66 -15.38 -12.80
N GLY A 303 8.54 -15.50 -12.10
CA GLY A 303 8.00 -14.44 -11.25
C GLY A 303 7.28 -13.29 -11.96
N LYS A 304 7.19 -13.30 -13.29
CA LYS A 304 6.47 -12.24 -14.05
C LYS A 304 4.97 -12.24 -13.74
N VAL A 305 4.39 -13.41 -13.50
CA VAL A 305 3.01 -13.54 -13.01
C VAL A 305 3.06 -13.59 -11.47
N PRO A 306 2.39 -12.69 -10.75
CA PRO A 306 2.52 -12.54 -9.29
C PRO A 306 1.75 -13.61 -8.53
N THR A 307 2.16 -14.86 -8.66
CA THR A 307 1.58 -16.06 -8.03
C THR A 307 2.57 -16.73 -7.09
N SER A 308 3.37 -15.93 -6.37
CA SER A 308 4.40 -16.42 -5.46
C SER A 308 3.86 -17.31 -4.34
N ARG A 309 4.76 -18.02 -3.67
CA ARG A 309 4.44 -18.91 -2.56
C ARG A 309 3.64 -18.17 -1.48
N GLY A 310 2.59 -18.77 -0.98
CA GLY A 310 1.68 -18.14 0.00
C GLY A 310 0.63 -17.22 -0.63
N GLY A 311 0.85 -16.68 -1.83
CA GLY A 311 -0.11 -15.84 -2.54
C GLY A 311 -1.46 -16.52 -2.77
N TRP A 312 -1.47 -17.86 -2.97
CA TRP A 312 -2.70 -18.64 -3.13
C TRP A 312 -3.61 -18.58 -1.90
N LYS A 313 -3.04 -18.54 -0.67
CA LYS A 313 -3.82 -18.36 0.57
C LYS A 313 -4.45 -16.99 0.62
N SER A 314 -3.64 -15.95 0.36
CA SER A 314 -4.14 -14.57 0.28
C SER A 314 -5.19 -14.39 -0.82
N TYR A 315 -5.11 -15.15 -1.90
CA TYR A 315 -6.15 -15.18 -2.92
C TYR A 315 -7.42 -15.90 -2.44
N SER A 316 -7.28 -16.97 -1.66
CA SER A 316 -8.37 -17.90 -1.37
C SER A 316 -9.19 -17.58 -0.11
N TYR A 317 -8.57 -16.96 0.89
CA TYR A 317 -9.19 -16.76 2.19
C TYR A 317 -9.34 -15.29 2.54
N PRO A 318 -10.40 -14.92 3.26
CA PRO A 318 -10.68 -13.53 3.61
C PRO A 318 -9.69 -12.98 4.64
N ILE A 319 -9.38 -11.70 4.51
CA ILE A 319 -8.87 -10.84 5.56
C ILE A 319 -9.80 -9.65 5.57
N VAL A 320 -10.60 -9.51 6.63
CA VAL A 320 -11.55 -8.41 6.80
C VAL A 320 -11.20 -7.67 8.08
N VAL A 321 -11.10 -6.35 8.00
CA VAL A 321 -10.71 -5.50 9.13
C VAL A 321 -11.82 -4.54 9.54
N ASP A 322 -11.82 -4.11 10.79
CA ASP A 322 -12.57 -2.95 11.25
C ASP A 322 -11.75 -1.68 10.99
N GLY A 323 -12.25 -0.80 10.13
CA GLY A 323 -11.63 0.50 9.82
C GLY A 323 -12.27 1.68 10.55
N SER A 324 -13.08 1.44 11.58
CA SER A 324 -13.85 2.48 12.28
C SER A 324 -13.01 3.37 13.20
N LYS A 325 -11.77 2.99 13.53
CA LYS A 325 -10.93 3.72 14.48
C LYS A 325 -10.65 5.17 14.06
N LEU A 326 -10.38 5.41 12.77
CA LEU A 326 -10.19 6.78 12.24
C LEU A 326 -11.43 7.64 12.40
N THR A 327 -12.61 7.09 12.14
CA THR A 327 -13.88 7.79 12.40
C THR A 327 -14.06 8.09 13.88
N LYS A 328 -13.80 7.14 14.77
CA LYS A 328 -13.95 7.31 16.21
C LYS A 328 -13.01 8.35 16.81
N ILE A 329 -11.76 8.39 16.34
CA ILE A 329 -10.71 9.25 16.94
C ILE A 329 -10.63 10.63 16.27
N TYR A 330 -10.78 10.70 14.95
CA TYR A 330 -10.60 11.90 14.14
C TYR A 330 -11.88 12.38 13.47
N ASN A 331 -13.02 11.74 13.68
CA ASN A 331 -14.28 12.00 12.97
C ASN A 331 -14.13 11.92 11.45
N TYR A 332 -13.17 11.10 10.96
CA TYR A 332 -12.93 10.95 9.54
C TYR A 332 -14.12 10.25 8.87
N GLN A 333 -14.62 10.84 7.79
CA GLN A 333 -15.71 10.28 6.99
C GLN A 333 -15.14 9.75 5.67
N TYR A 334 -15.20 8.42 5.48
CA TYR A 334 -14.81 7.82 4.21
C TYR A 334 -15.74 8.27 3.09
N LYS A 335 -15.19 8.77 2.00
CA LYS A 335 -15.96 9.24 0.83
C LYS A 335 -16.52 8.10 0.01
N TRP A 336 -15.85 6.95 0.04
CA TRP A 336 -16.13 5.81 -0.81
C TRP A 336 -16.30 4.54 0.02
N GLN A 337 -17.33 3.73 -0.30
CA GLN A 337 -17.41 2.37 0.22
C GLN A 337 -16.48 1.43 -0.54
N SER A 338 -16.16 0.24 0.00
CA SER A 338 -15.26 -0.73 -0.65
C SER A 338 -15.69 -1.07 -2.09
N LYS A 339 -17.00 -1.27 -2.33
CA LYS A 339 -17.52 -1.53 -3.67
C LYS A 339 -17.34 -0.35 -4.61
N ASP A 340 -17.61 0.86 -4.14
CA ASP A 340 -17.42 2.09 -4.91
C ASP A 340 -15.96 2.28 -5.30
N ALA A 341 -15.04 2.14 -4.35
CA ALA A 341 -13.61 2.23 -4.60
C ALA A 341 -13.14 1.22 -5.66
N PHE A 342 -13.79 0.05 -5.73
CA PHE A 342 -13.46 -1.00 -6.68
C PHE A 342 -13.99 -0.71 -8.10
N VAL A 343 -15.21 -0.16 -8.24
CA VAL A 343 -15.90 -0.04 -9.54
C VAL A 343 -15.92 1.36 -10.13
N LYS A 344 -16.06 2.41 -9.31
CA LYS A 344 -16.25 3.78 -9.78
C LYS A 344 -14.98 4.36 -10.42
N LYS A 345 -15.17 5.26 -11.38
CA LYS A 345 -14.11 5.92 -12.17
C LYS A 345 -13.86 7.34 -11.71
N GLU A 346 -14.63 7.82 -10.77
CA GLU A 346 -14.60 9.17 -10.21
C GLU A 346 -13.43 9.31 -9.22
N GLY A 347 -13.10 10.53 -8.86
CA GLY A 347 -12.03 10.90 -7.94
C GLY A 347 -11.07 11.93 -8.54
N ARG A 348 -10.05 12.32 -7.78
CA ARG A 348 -9.05 13.34 -8.19
C ARG A 348 -8.36 12.99 -9.50
N TYR A 349 -8.19 11.72 -9.78
CA TYR A 349 -7.48 11.22 -10.95
C TYR A 349 -8.41 10.67 -12.04
N ALA A 350 -9.72 10.99 -11.97
CA ALA A 350 -10.70 10.56 -12.98
C ALA A 350 -10.33 10.99 -14.42
N LYS A 351 -9.65 12.14 -14.57
CA LYS A 351 -9.16 12.64 -15.86
C LYS A 351 -8.18 11.70 -16.58
N TYR A 352 -7.56 10.76 -15.87
CA TYR A 352 -6.65 9.78 -16.45
C TYR A 352 -7.36 8.49 -16.91
N VAL A 353 -8.65 8.36 -16.63
CA VAL A 353 -9.49 7.27 -17.14
C VAL A 353 -9.83 7.58 -18.58
N LYS A 354 -9.35 6.76 -19.50
CA LYS A 354 -9.69 6.84 -20.93
C LYS A 354 -10.89 5.98 -21.26
#